data_928da209eb84a8cec3e39597e6111ecc
#
_entry.id   928da209eb84a8cec3e39597e6111ecc
#
_cell.length_a   1.000
_cell.length_b   1.000
_cell.length_c   1.000
_cell.angle_alpha   90.00
_cell.angle_beta   90.00
_cell.angle_gamma   90.00
#
_symmetry.space_group_name_H-M   'P 1'
#
loop_
_entity.id
_entity.type
_entity.pdbx_description
1 polymer ?
#
loop_
_entity_poly.entity_id
_entity_poly.type
_entity_poly.pdbx_seq_one_letter_code
_entity_poly.pdbx_strand_id
1 'polypeptide(L)'
;RVGFLGALKNMFVGVAKPEAYYRNGRFGRMSSAMLITFIMSTLTYLVIFFIPYNQLFGGGRFADRIDRNMEDFSLTGDGFYYDGTFDWSDDENMSYIKIDTSKTKVDEAVARDLAADGGYRTVFIISADEILTYNSGRTQIIRCKDIYESLNETYGFKAVTKQDVIDLINKLDTPVLVLAWVFQIIVGFVLTLFWSLLITVAGLIAASMKKIEVSFGTIYKSAIYIRLL
;
A
#
# COMPACT_ATOMS: atom_id res chain seq x y z
N ARG A 1 1.68 -4.37 40.52
CA ARG A 1 1.54 -4.71 39.08
C ARG A 1 0.80 -3.58 38.37
N VAL A 2 1.27 -3.20 37.18
CA VAL A 2 0.58 -2.22 36.32
C VAL A 2 -0.38 -2.97 35.41
N GLY A 3 -1.68 -2.70 35.54
CA GLY A 3 -2.72 -3.24 34.65
C GLY A 3 -2.74 -2.51 33.29
N PHE A 4 -3.59 -2.97 32.36
CA PHE A 4 -3.72 -2.44 30.99
C PHE A 4 -3.93 -0.91 30.96
N LEU A 5 -4.94 -0.39 31.67
CA LEU A 5 -5.22 1.06 31.72
C LEU A 5 -4.07 1.86 32.36
N GLY A 6 -3.42 1.31 33.37
CA GLY A 6 -2.23 1.93 33.96
C GLY A 6 -1.04 1.97 32.99
N ALA A 7 -0.86 0.91 32.20
CA ALA A 7 0.18 0.85 31.16
C ALA A 7 -0.10 1.85 30.04
N LEU A 8 -1.35 1.96 29.59
CA LEU A 8 -1.76 2.93 28.58
C LEU A 8 -1.56 4.38 29.09
N LYS A 9 -2.00 4.70 30.32
CA LYS A 9 -1.74 6.00 30.94
C LYS A 9 -0.25 6.33 31.00
N ASN A 10 0.57 5.38 31.47
CA ASN A 10 2.01 5.58 31.59
C ASN A 10 2.70 5.73 30.21
N MET A 11 2.14 5.18 29.14
CA MET A 11 2.64 5.37 27.78
C MET A 11 2.57 6.86 27.40
N PHE A 12 1.41 7.50 27.56
CA PHE A 12 1.25 8.92 27.25
C PHE A 12 2.01 9.84 28.22
N VAL A 13 2.03 9.51 29.49
CA VAL A 13 2.81 10.26 30.49
C VAL A 13 4.31 10.16 30.22
N GLY A 14 4.76 9.05 29.64
CA GLY A 14 6.17 8.80 29.32
C GLY A 14 6.77 9.79 28.33
N VAL A 15 5.96 10.46 27.51
CA VAL A 15 6.42 11.53 26.61
C VAL A 15 7.08 12.66 27.43
N ALA A 16 6.47 13.05 28.55
CA ALA A 16 6.97 14.09 29.42
C ALA A 16 7.86 13.55 30.58
N LYS A 17 7.67 12.30 30.94
CA LYS A 17 8.34 11.63 32.05
C LYS A 17 8.84 10.25 31.67
N PRO A 18 10.04 10.10 31.08
CA PRO A 18 10.57 8.84 30.55
C PRO A 18 10.59 7.66 31.55
N GLU A 19 10.70 7.96 32.87
CA GLU A 19 10.62 6.93 33.89
C GLU A 19 9.28 6.17 33.94
N ALA A 20 8.22 6.72 33.35
CA ALA A 20 6.95 6.02 33.21
C ALA A 20 7.05 4.79 32.27
N TYR A 21 7.87 4.85 31.22
CA TYR A 21 8.15 3.69 30.36
C TYR A 21 8.87 2.58 31.11
N TYR A 22 9.89 2.95 31.91
CA TYR A 22 10.59 2.00 32.74
C TYR A 22 9.67 1.33 33.77
N ARG A 23 8.73 2.09 34.36
CA ARG A 23 7.71 1.53 35.25
C ARG A 23 6.84 0.49 34.54
N ASN A 24 6.42 0.75 33.31
CA ASN A 24 5.71 -0.23 32.49
C ASN A 24 6.58 -1.47 32.19
N GLY A 25 7.85 -1.27 31.85
CA GLY A 25 8.79 -2.35 31.63
C GLY A 25 8.97 -3.25 32.85
N ARG A 26 9.13 -2.65 34.05
CA ARG A 26 9.39 -3.38 35.29
C ARG A 26 8.15 -4.06 35.86
N PHE A 27 7.01 -3.39 35.88
CA PHE A 27 5.81 -3.84 36.59
C PHE A 27 4.66 -4.25 35.67
N GLY A 28 4.73 -3.95 34.35
CA GLY A 28 3.73 -4.31 33.35
C GLY A 28 3.82 -5.77 32.90
N ARG A 29 2.69 -6.30 32.41
CA ARG A 29 2.63 -7.62 31.80
C ARG A 29 3.00 -7.53 30.32
N MET A 30 3.69 -8.54 29.79
CA MET A 30 4.00 -8.64 28.36
C MET A 30 2.73 -8.66 27.50
N SER A 31 1.70 -9.37 27.94
CA SER A 31 0.40 -9.40 27.25
C SER A 31 -0.24 -8.01 27.12
N SER A 32 -0.10 -7.15 28.13
CA SER A 32 -0.59 -5.77 28.06
C SER A 32 0.21 -4.94 27.05
N ALA A 33 1.53 -5.13 26.97
CA ALA A 33 2.37 -4.46 25.99
C ALA A 33 1.99 -4.88 24.58
N MET A 34 1.85 -6.17 24.32
CA MET A 34 1.44 -6.71 23.02
C MET A 34 0.04 -6.24 22.61
N LEU A 35 -0.92 -6.25 23.54
CA LEU A 35 -2.28 -5.80 23.26
C LEU A 35 -2.32 -4.30 22.91
N ILE A 36 -1.59 -3.46 23.65
CA ILE A 36 -1.49 -2.03 23.34
C ILE A 36 -0.83 -1.82 21.97
N THR A 37 0.25 -2.56 21.68
CA THR A 37 0.90 -2.51 20.37
C THR A 37 -0.08 -2.85 19.25
N PHE A 38 -0.82 -3.91 19.40
CA PHE A 38 -1.82 -4.33 18.40
C PHE A 38 -2.89 -3.25 18.19
N ILE A 39 -3.46 -2.70 19.27
CA ILE A 39 -4.47 -1.64 19.18
C ILE A 39 -3.88 -0.38 18.53
N MET A 40 -2.70 0.06 18.95
CA MET A 40 -2.06 1.25 18.38
C MET A 40 -1.69 1.07 16.91
N SER A 41 -1.14 -0.10 16.54
CA SER A 41 -0.89 -0.44 15.13
C SER A 41 -2.19 -0.42 14.32
N THR A 42 -3.26 -1.01 14.83
CA THR A 42 -4.56 -1.01 14.17
C THR A 42 -5.07 0.41 13.92
N LEU A 43 -5.03 1.28 14.94
CA LEU A 43 -5.48 2.67 14.81
C LEU A 43 -4.59 3.48 13.85
N THR A 44 -3.28 3.32 13.95
CA THR A 44 -2.33 4.03 13.09
C THR A 44 -2.53 3.65 11.61
N TYR A 45 -2.61 2.35 11.33
CA TYR A 45 -2.79 1.88 9.95
C TYR A 45 -4.21 2.12 9.42
N LEU A 46 -5.22 2.19 10.29
CA LEU A 46 -6.54 2.62 9.88
C LEU A 46 -6.49 4.06 9.33
N VAL A 47 -5.83 4.97 10.03
CA VAL A 47 -5.72 6.36 9.59
C VAL A 47 -4.84 6.49 8.34
N ILE A 48 -3.64 5.89 8.36
CA ILE A 48 -2.66 5.99 7.26
C ILE A 48 -3.19 5.36 5.97
N PHE A 49 -3.95 4.28 6.06
CA PHE A 49 -4.47 3.57 4.90
C PHE A 49 -5.82 4.12 4.43
N PHE A 50 -6.72 4.44 5.35
CA PHE A 50 -8.08 4.86 5.02
C PHE A 50 -8.14 6.21 4.29
N ILE A 51 -7.26 7.16 4.64
CA ILE A 51 -7.26 8.48 4.00
C ILE A 51 -6.82 8.39 2.53
N PRO A 52 -5.64 7.83 2.18
CA PRO A 52 -5.24 7.69 0.78
C PRO A 52 -6.20 6.80 -0.03
N TYR A 53 -6.70 5.74 0.58
CA TYR A 53 -7.66 4.87 -0.08
C TYR A 53 -8.94 5.61 -0.45
N ASN A 54 -9.56 6.36 0.47
CA ASN A 54 -10.73 7.16 0.17
C ASN A 54 -10.48 8.26 -0.88
N GLN A 55 -9.25 8.76 -0.97
CA GLN A 55 -8.89 9.74 -2.00
C GLN A 55 -8.78 9.10 -3.38
N LEU A 56 -8.27 7.88 -3.47
CA LEU A 56 -8.00 7.19 -4.74
C LEU A 56 -9.19 6.35 -5.21
N PHE A 57 -9.76 5.56 -4.31
CA PHE A 57 -10.74 4.53 -4.64
C PHE A 57 -12.11 4.75 -3.97
N GLY A 58 -12.17 5.52 -2.91
CA GLY A 58 -13.31 5.60 -2.00
C GLY A 58 -14.62 6.00 -2.68
N GLY A 59 -15.65 5.17 -2.47
CA GLY A 59 -17.00 5.40 -2.92
C GLY A 59 -17.17 5.31 -4.43
N GLY A 60 -16.46 4.39 -5.10
CA GLY A 60 -16.58 4.21 -6.55
C GLY A 60 -15.86 5.27 -7.39
N ARG A 61 -15.12 6.20 -6.77
CA ARG A 61 -14.50 7.33 -7.50
C ARG A 61 -13.57 6.90 -8.63
N PHE A 62 -12.87 5.77 -8.50
CA PHE A 62 -12.02 5.28 -9.57
C PHE A 62 -12.85 4.73 -10.72
N ALA A 63 -13.88 3.94 -10.42
CA ALA A 63 -14.85 3.47 -11.40
C ALA A 63 -15.59 4.64 -12.08
N ASP A 64 -16.04 5.63 -11.29
CA ASP A 64 -16.68 6.85 -11.80
C ASP A 64 -15.75 7.68 -12.70
N ARG A 65 -14.44 7.71 -12.41
CA ARG A 65 -13.46 8.39 -13.27
C ARG A 65 -13.29 7.68 -14.61
N ILE A 66 -13.25 6.35 -14.60
CA ILE A 66 -13.22 5.55 -15.84
C ILE A 66 -14.50 5.82 -16.63
N ASP A 67 -15.65 5.79 -15.96
CA ASP A 67 -16.93 5.98 -16.62
C ASP A 67 -17.06 7.33 -17.30
N ARG A 68 -16.64 8.40 -16.63
CA ARG A 68 -16.77 9.78 -17.12
C ARG A 68 -15.72 10.22 -18.12
N ASN A 69 -14.49 9.67 -18.03
CA ASN A 69 -13.37 10.21 -18.78
C ASN A 69 -12.92 9.29 -19.93
N MET A 70 -13.39 8.05 -19.95
CA MET A 70 -13.04 7.10 -21.01
C MET A 70 -14.26 6.80 -21.87
N GLU A 71 -14.07 6.76 -23.17
CA GLU A 71 -15.05 6.23 -24.11
C GLU A 71 -15.19 4.71 -23.96
N ASP A 72 -16.11 4.11 -24.71
CA ASP A 72 -16.32 2.68 -24.64
C ASP A 72 -15.11 1.93 -25.20
N PHE A 73 -14.76 0.86 -24.51
CA PHE A 73 -13.70 -0.04 -24.94
C PHE A 73 -14.09 -1.51 -24.75
N SER A 74 -13.41 -2.37 -25.48
CA SER A 74 -13.54 -3.80 -25.33
C SER A 74 -12.21 -4.51 -25.56
N LEU A 75 -11.93 -5.53 -24.74
CA LEU A 75 -10.81 -6.44 -24.91
C LEU A 75 -11.35 -7.82 -25.28
N THR A 76 -10.89 -8.36 -26.40
CA THR A 76 -11.30 -9.66 -26.95
C THR A 76 -10.07 -10.49 -27.31
N GLY A 77 -10.28 -11.72 -27.81
CA GLY A 77 -9.20 -12.54 -28.35
C GLY A 77 -8.49 -11.95 -29.57
N ASP A 78 -9.15 -11.01 -30.26
CA ASP A 78 -8.61 -10.31 -31.44
C ASP A 78 -7.85 -9.04 -31.09
N GLY A 79 -7.91 -8.58 -29.84
CA GLY A 79 -7.19 -7.41 -29.33
C GLY A 79 -8.03 -6.44 -28.52
N PHE A 80 -7.47 -5.26 -28.29
CA PHE A 80 -8.11 -4.16 -27.57
C PHE A 80 -8.68 -3.14 -28.56
N TYR A 81 -9.94 -2.80 -28.38
CA TYR A 81 -10.63 -1.77 -29.11
C TYR A 81 -11.02 -0.62 -28.18
N TYR A 82 -10.79 0.61 -28.63
CA TYR A 82 -11.17 1.85 -27.96
C TYR A 82 -11.74 2.82 -29.01
N ASP A 83 -12.86 3.47 -28.70
CA ASP A 83 -13.48 4.42 -29.61
C ASP A 83 -12.76 5.78 -29.54
N GLY A 84 -11.91 6.05 -30.52
CA GLY A 84 -11.10 7.25 -30.60
C GLY A 84 -9.68 7.12 -30.06
N THR A 85 -9.17 8.20 -29.47
CA THR A 85 -7.87 8.27 -28.82
C THR A 85 -8.02 8.87 -27.42
N PHE A 86 -7.20 8.41 -26.47
CA PHE A 86 -7.21 8.91 -25.12
C PHE A 86 -5.80 9.28 -24.69
N ASP A 87 -5.66 10.50 -24.20
CA ASP A 87 -4.42 11.02 -23.62
C ASP A 87 -4.75 11.60 -22.25
N TRP A 88 -4.06 11.12 -21.22
CA TRP A 88 -4.25 11.60 -19.85
C TRP A 88 -2.92 11.69 -19.12
N SER A 89 -2.74 12.78 -18.35
CA SER A 89 -1.58 12.99 -17.49
C SER A 89 -1.99 13.23 -16.05
N ASP A 90 -1.17 12.74 -15.14
CA ASP A 90 -1.26 13.02 -13.71
C ASP A 90 0.10 13.56 -13.25
N ASP A 91 0.17 14.88 -13.10
CA ASP A 91 1.40 15.58 -12.76
C ASP A 91 1.82 15.30 -11.30
N GLU A 92 0.87 15.03 -10.40
CA GLU A 92 1.17 14.71 -8.99
C GLU A 92 1.87 13.35 -8.87
N ASN A 93 1.42 12.36 -9.64
CA ASN A 93 2.00 11.02 -9.65
C ASN A 93 3.02 10.81 -10.77
N MET A 94 3.31 11.84 -11.58
CA MET A 94 4.21 11.79 -12.73
C MET A 94 3.86 10.60 -13.66
N SER A 95 2.56 10.43 -13.96
CA SER A 95 2.05 9.31 -14.75
C SER A 95 1.36 9.80 -16.01
N TYR A 96 1.52 9.06 -17.10
CA TYR A 96 0.88 9.35 -18.39
C TYR A 96 0.27 8.09 -18.99
N ILE A 97 -0.93 8.23 -19.55
CA ILE A 97 -1.63 7.13 -20.23
C ILE A 97 -2.03 7.61 -21.62
N LYS A 98 -1.66 6.82 -22.64
CA LYS A 98 -2.06 7.01 -24.03
C LYS A 98 -2.73 5.75 -24.57
N ILE A 99 -3.91 5.92 -25.17
CA ILE A 99 -4.61 4.85 -25.87
C ILE A 99 -4.77 5.27 -27.35
N ASP A 100 -4.30 4.44 -28.25
CA ASP A 100 -4.40 4.64 -29.69
C ASP A 100 -4.52 3.28 -30.39
N THR A 101 -5.74 2.79 -30.53
CA THR A 101 -6.02 1.49 -31.16
C THR A 101 -6.02 1.53 -32.69
N SER A 102 -5.78 2.68 -33.33
CA SER A 102 -5.47 2.75 -34.75
C SER A 102 -4.14 2.09 -35.10
N LYS A 103 -3.26 1.92 -34.07
CA LYS A 103 -1.99 1.22 -34.18
C LYS A 103 -2.10 -0.17 -33.59
N THR A 104 -1.52 -1.16 -34.24
CA THR A 104 -1.47 -2.53 -33.75
C THR A 104 -0.39 -2.75 -32.73
N LYS A 105 0.73 -2.03 -32.85
CA LYS A 105 1.89 -2.15 -31.95
C LYS A 105 2.23 -0.85 -31.28
N VAL A 106 2.80 -0.96 -30.10
CA VAL A 106 3.34 0.16 -29.35
C VAL A 106 4.75 0.51 -29.80
N ASP A 107 5.11 1.78 -29.67
CA ASP A 107 6.46 2.27 -29.96
C ASP A 107 7.15 2.66 -28.64
N GLU A 108 8.22 1.92 -28.32
CA GLU A 108 9.01 2.21 -27.11
C GLU A 108 9.69 3.57 -27.13
N ALA A 109 10.03 4.10 -28.32
CA ALA A 109 10.65 5.41 -28.43
C ALA A 109 9.67 6.49 -27.94
N VAL A 110 8.39 6.40 -28.30
CA VAL A 110 7.35 7.32 -27.86
C VAL A 110 7.21 7.31 -26.32
N ALA A 111 7.29 6.13 -25.69
CA ALA A 111 7.22 6.05 -24.22
C ALA A 111 8.44 6.70 -23.54
N ARG A 112 9.62 6.54 -24.12
CA ARG A 112 10.86 7.14 -23.60
C ARG A 112 10.85 8.66 -23.78
N ASP A 113 10.39 9.14 -24.93
CA ASP A 113 10.30 10.57 -25.23
C ASP A 113 9.28 11.26 -24.29
N LEU A 114 8.10 10.65 -24.09
CA LEU A 114 7.11 11.13 -23.13
C LEU A 114 7.66 11.17 -21.70
N ALA A 115 8.43 10.16 -21.30
CA ALA A 115 9.06 10.14 -19.98
C ALA A 115 10.16 11.20 -19.85
N ALA A 116 10.97 11.42 -20.90
CA ALA A 116 12.07 12.39 -20.88
C ALA A 116 11.57 13.83 -20.96
N ASP A 117 10.71 14.12 -21.94
CA ASP A 117 10.23 15.48 -22.23
C ASP A 117 9.14 15.94 -21.25
N GLY A 118 8.23 15.00 -20.87
CA GLY A 118 7.13 15.27 -19.95
C GLY A 118 7.48 15.10 -18.47
N GLY A 119 8.67 14.55 -18.17
CA GLY A 119 9.09 14.26 -16.80
C GLY A 119 8.30 13.12 -16.13
N TYR A 120 7.60 12.31 -16.92
CA TYR A 120 6.78 11.23 -16.39
C TYR A 120 7.63 10.04 -15.91
N ARG A 121 7.36 9.58 -14.70
CA ARG A 121 8.02 8.39 -14.12
C ARG A 121 7.42 7.10 -14.68
N THR A 122 6.11 7.11 -14.93
CA THR A 122 5.36 5.96 -15.43
C THR A 122 4.57 6.37 -16.67
N VAL A 123 4.75 5.63 -17.76
CA VAL A 123 4.03 5.84 -19.02
C VAL A 123 3.36 4.53 -19.43
N PHE A 124 2.07 4.60 -19.71
CA PHE A 124 1.29 3.51 -20.30
C PHE A 124 0.91 3.88 -21.72
N ILE A 125 1.21 3.01 -22.67
CA ILE A 125 0.75 3.13 -24.05
C ILE A 125 -0.01 1.87 -24.42
N ILE A 126 -1.25 2.03 -24.85
CA ILE A 126 -2.15 0.94 -25.23
C ILE A 126 -2.46 1.05 -26.72
N SER A 127 -2.13 0.02 -27.47
CA SER A 127 -2.50 -0.18 -28.87
C SER A 127 -3.52 -1.30 -29.02
N ALA A 128 -3.90 -1.65 -30.22
CA ALA A 128 -4.85 -2.75 -30.47
C ALA A 128 -4.31 -4.10 -29.96
N ASP A 129 -3.03 -4.40 -30.15
CA ASP A 129 -2.47 -5.72 -29.82
C ASP A 129 -1.60 -5.75 -28.58
N GLU A 130 -1.08 -4.58 -28.16
CA GLU A 130 -0.03 -4.51 -27.14
C GLU A 130 -0.29 -3.39 -26.12
N ILE A 131 0.10 -3.65 -24.88
CA ILE A 131 0.19 -2.67 -23.81
C ILE A 131 1.65 -2.53 -23.40
N LEU A 132 2.17 -1.32 -23.50
CA LEU A 132 3.50 -0.97 -23.04
C LEU A 132 3.41 -0.24 -21.68
N THR A 133 4.20 -0.69 -20.74
CA THR A 133 4.45 0.01 -19.48
C THR A 133 5.91 0.40 -19.41
N TYR A 134 6.16 1.70 -19.30
CA TYR A 134 7.49 2.24 -19.00
C TYR A 134 7.50 2.75 -17.55
N ASN A 135 8.45 2.31 -16.76
CA ASN A 135 8.61 2.76 -15.39
C ASN A 135 10.10 2.91 -15.05
N SER A 136 10.51 4.16 -14.78
CA SER A 136 11.86 4.49 -14.32
C SER A 136 12.98 3.84 -15.15
N GLY A 137 12.88 3.88 -16.47
CA GLY A 137 13.89 3.34 -17.38
C GLY A 137 13.69 1.88 -17.80
N ARG A 138 12.66 1.19 -17.28
CA ARG A 138 12.33 -0.20 -17.64
C ARG A 138 11.07 -0.23 -18.49
N THR A 139 11.14 -0.92 -19.60
CA THR A 139 9.99 -1.17 -20.48
C THR A 139 9.52 -2.60 -20.33
N GLN A 140 8.19 -2.77 -20.28
CA GLN A 140 7.52 -4.06 -20.32
C GLN A 140 6.41 -3.97 -21.36
N ILE A 141 6.35 -4.96 -22.26
CA ILE A 141 5.28 -5.08 -23.24
C ILE A 141 4.51 -6.36 -22.96
N ILE A 142 3.19 -6.25 -22.92
CA ILE A 142 2.25 -7.35 -22.69
C ILE A 142 1.28 -7.36 -23.87
N ARG A 143 1.00 -8.53 -24.44
CA ARG A 143 0.00 -8.65 -25.51
C ARG A 143 -1.40 -8.61 -24.92
N CYS A 144 -2.29 -7.87 -25.56
CA CYS A 144 -3.70 -7.79 -25.18
C CYS A 144 -4.37 -9.17 -25.17
N LYS A 145 -4.00 -10.04 -26.10
CA LYS A 145 -4.47 -11.42 -26.17
C LYS A 145 -4.13 -12.22 -24.91
N ASP A 146 -2.91 -12.11 -24.37
CA ASP A 146 -2.49 -12.85 -23.18
C ASP A 146 -3.30 -12.41 -21.94
N ILE A 147 -3.61 -11.11 -21.85
CA ILE A 147 -4.48 -10.56 -20.79
C ILE A 147 -5.90 -11.11 -20.95
N TYR A 148 -6.45 -11.08 -22.18
CA TYR A 148 -7.79 -11.60 -22.43
C TYR A 148 -7.90 -13.08 -22.08
N GLU A 149 -6.94 -13.92 -22.53
CA GLU A 149 -6.95 -15.35 -22.22
C GLU A 149 -6.95 -15.61 -20.71
N SER A 150 -6.12 -14.90 -19.97
CA SER A 150 -6.09 -15.00 -18.50
C SER A 150 -7.41 -14.60 -17.82
N LEU A 151 -8.04 -13.53 -18.31
CA LEU A 151 -9.34 -13.06 -17.79
C LEU A 151 -10.48 -14.01 -18.19
N ASN A 152 -10.45 -14.53 -19.42
CA ASN A 152 -11.43 -15.50 -19.88
C ASN A 152 -11.35 -16.82 -19.11
N GLU A 153 -10.15 -17.35 -18.86
CA GLU A 153 -9.95 -18.57 -18.05
C GLU A 153 -10.43 -18.38 -16.61
N THR A 154 -10.21 -17.19 -16.03
CA THR A 154 -10.53 -16.93 -14.64
C THR A 154 -12.01 -16.58 -14.41
N TYR A 155 -12.60 -15.79 -15.31
CA TYR A 155 -13.93 -15.19 -15.10
C TYR A 155 -14.95 -15.58 -16.18
N GLY A 156 -14.54 -16.25 -17.27
CA GLY A 156 -15.41 -16.68 -18.37
C GLY A 156 -15.93 -15.55 -19.26
N PHE A 157 -15.22 -14.42 -19.34
CA PHE A 157 -15.61 -13.30 -20.19
C PHE A 157 -15.47 -13.65 -21.68
N LYS A 158 -16.52 -13.42 -22.48
CA LYS A 158 -16.45 -13.50 -23.95
C LYS A 158 -15.81 -12.25 -24.56
N ALA A 159 -15.98 -11.13 -23.93
CA ALA A 159 -15.32 -9.86 -24.17
C ALA A 159 -15.25 -9.14 -22.81
N VAL A 160 -14.20 -8.38 -22.55
CA VAL A 160 -14.09 -7.54 -21.36
C VAL A 160 -14.42 -6.12 -21.78
N THR A 161 -15.58 -5.63 -21.39
CA THR A 161 -16.05 -4.28 -21.72
C THR A 161 -15.68 -3.27 -20.63
N LYS A 162 -15.84 -1.97 -20.91
CA LYS A 162 -15.74 -0.89 -19.93
C LYS A 162 -16.60 -1.19 -18.69
N GLN A 163 -17.86 -1.63 -18.91
CA GLN A 163 -18.78 -1.93 -17.80
C GLN A 163 -18.29 -3.12 -16.96
N ASP A 164 -17.75 -4.16 -17.58
CA ASP A 164 -17.19 -5.30 -16.84
C ASP A 164 -16.01 -4.89 -15.95
N VAL A 165 -15.18 -3.97 -16.44
CA VAL A 165 -14.06 -3.40 -15.65
C VAL A 165 -14.59 -2.57 -14.48
N ILE A 166 -15.59 -1.73 -14.69
CA ILE A 166 -16.24 -0.94 -13.63
C ILE A 166 -16.85 -1.85 -12.58
N ASP A 167 -17.58 -2.86 -12.99
CA ASP A 167 -18.24 -3.83 -12.09
C ASP A 167 -17.20 -4.64 -11.30
N LEU A 168 -16.10 -5.04 -11.95
CA LEU A 168 -15.00 -5.74 -11.29
C LEU A 168 -14.31 -4.86 -10.25
N ILE A 169 -14.03 -3.60 -10.58
CA ILE A 169 -13.45 -2.64 -9.64
C ILE A 169 -14.36 -2.47 -8.43
N ASN A 170 -15.65 -2.22 -8.65
CA ASN A 170 -16.63 -2.03 -7.57
C ASN A 170 -16.77 -3.29 -6.70
N LYS A 171 -16.69 -4.48 -7.31
CA LYS A 171 -16.77 -5.76 -6.60
C LYS A 171 -15.50 -6.05 -5.78
N LEU A 172 -14.33 -5.68 -6.27
CA LEU A 172 -13.05 -5.94 -5.62
C LEU A 172 -12.63 -4.85 -4.62
N ASP A 173 -13.20 -3.66 -4.73
CA ASP A 173 -12.85 -2.50 -3.91
C ASP A 173 -12.82 -2.82 -2.41
N THR A 174 -13.93 -3.25 -1.84
CA THR A 174 -14.03 -3.56 -0.41
C THR A 174 -13.17 -4.76 0.04
N PRO A 175 -13.18 -5.93 -0.64
CA PRO A 175 -12.33 -7.05 -0.27
C PRO A 175 -10.83 -6.73 -0.31
N VAL A 176 -10.37 -6.03 -1.34
CA VAL A 176 -8.96 -5.64 -1.49
C VAL A 176 -8.56 -4.69 -0.38
N LEU A 177 -9.40 -3.71 -0.06
CA LEU A 177 -9.20 -2.79 1.06
C LEU A 177 -9.01 -3.53 2.37
N VAL A 178 -9.96 -4.41 2.72
CA VAL A 178 -9.92 -5.15 3.98
C VAL A 178 -8.67 -6.02 4.06
N LEU A 179 -8.33 -6.73 2.97
CA LEU A 179 -7.14 -7.58 2.93
C LEU A 179 -5.85 -6.77 3.09
N ALA A 180 -5.71 -5.66 2.37
CA ALA A 180 -4.55 -4.79 2.45
C ALA A 180 -4.41 -4.18 3.86
N TRP A 181 -5.51 -3.76 4.46
CA TRP A 181 -5.53 -3.23 5.82
C TRP A 181 -5.11 -4.26 6.86
N VAL A 182 -5.66 -5.47 6.82
CA VAL A 182 -5.26 -6.57 7.71
C VAL A 182 -3.78 -6.90 7.55
N PHE A 183 -3.29 -6.99 6.31
CA PHE A 183 -1.88 -7.23 6.03
C PHE A 183 -0.98 -6.14 6.63
N GLN A 184 -1.35 -4.88 6.47
CA GLN A 184 -0.60 -3.74 7.03
C GLN A 184 -0.55 -3.76 8.57
N ILE A 185 -1.66 -4.12 9.23
CA ILE A 185 -1.69 -4.26 10.70
C ILE A 185 -0.69 -5.34 11.15
N ILE A 186 -0.71 -6.51 10.49
CA ILE A 186 0.19 -7.62 10.83
C ILE A 186 1.65 -7.20 10.64
N VAL A 187 1.99 -6.63 9.49
CA VAL A 187 3.34 -6.17 9.19
C VAL A 187 3.79 -5.10 10.19
N GLY A 188 2.95 -4.10 10.46
CA GLY A 188 3.25 -3.04 11.42
C GLY A 188 3.46 -3.55 12.85
N PHE A 189 2.64 -4.50 13.28
CA PHE A 189 2.80 -5.17 14.57
C PHE A 189 4.14 -5.91 14.66
N VAL A 190 4.46 -6.73 13.67
CA VAL A 190 5.73 -7.49 13.62
C VAL A 190 6.94 -6.55 13.57
N LEU A 191 6.90 -5.50 12.74
CA LEU A 191 7.97 -4.51 12.65
C LEU A 191 8.17 -3.76 13.97
N THR A 192 7.09 -3.40 14.67
CA THR A 192 7.19 -2.75 15.98
C THR A 192 7.90 -3.65 16.99
N LEU A 193 7.56 -4.93 17.04
CA LEU A 193 8.23 -5.89 17.91
C LEU A 193 9.70 -6.07 17.54
N PHE A 194 10.01 -6.19 16.26
CA PHE A 194 11.38 -6.35 15.77
C PHE A 194 12.26 -5.13 16.11
N TRP A 195 11.80 -3.92 15.83
CA TRP A 195 12.54 -2.71 16.17
C TRP A 195 12.70 -2.53 17.67
N SER A 196 11.69 -2.92 18.47
CA SER A 196 11.79 -2.91 19.93
C SER A 196 12.86 -3.88 20.43
N LEU A 197 13.10 -5.00 19.72
CA LEU A 197 14.19 -5.92 20.01
C LEU A 197 15.56 -5.24 19.81
N LEU A 198 15.75 -4.52 18.72
CA LEU A 198 17.01 -3.80 18.45
C LEU A 198 17.28 -2.73 19.53
N ILE A 199 16.24 -1.96 19.91
CA ILE A 199 16.35 -0.97 21.00
C ILE A 199 16.73 -1.68 22.30
N THR A 200 16.18 -2.86 22.56
CA THR A 200 16.48 -3.64 23.77
C THR A 200 17.94 -4.09 23.80
N VAL A 201 18.47 -4.58 22.70
CA VAL A 201 19.88 -4.98 22.61
C VAL A 201 20.80 -3.78 22.89
N ALA A 202 20.53 -2.63 22.27
CA ALA A 202 21.27 -1.40 22.53
C ALA A 202 21.17 -0.98 24.01
N GLY A 203 19.97 -1.07 24.61
CA GLY A 203 19.73 -0.78 26.01
C GLY A 203 20.48 -1.70 26.97
N LEU A 204 20.59 -3.00 26.67
CA LEU A 204 21.36 -3.95 27.44
C LEU A 204 22.86 -3.64 27.39
N ILE A 205 23.39 -3.31 26.20
CA ILE A 205 24.79 -2.91 26.05
C ILE A 205 25.08 -1.67 26.91
N ALA A 206 24.22 -0.65 26.83
CA ALA A 206 24.38 0.57 27.63
C ALA A 206 24.28 0.32 29.14
N ALA A 207 23.38 -0.56 29.59
CA ALA A 207 23.25 -0.95 31.00
C ALA A 207 24.49 -1.69 31.50
N SER A 208 25.03 -2.62 30.67
CA SER A 208 26.25 -3.35 30.98
C SER A 208 27.46 -2.41 31.14
N MET A 209 27.61 -1.43 30.25
CA MET A 209 28.68 -0.42 30.33
C MET A 209 28.59 0.40 31.63
N LYS A 210 27.39 0.65 32.11
CA LYS A 210 27.15 1.39 33.38
C LYS A 210 27.05 0.47 34.60
N LYS A 211 27.30 -0.83 34.45
CA LYS A 211 27.18 -1.85 35.51
C LYS A 211 25.81 -1.84 36.22
N ILE A 212 24.73 -1.59 35.43
CA ILE A 212 23.35 -1.59 35.92
C ILE A 212 22.74 -2.95 35.59
N GLU A 213 22.26 -3.66 36.59
CA GLU A 213 21.55 -4.93 36.39
C GLU A 213 20.10 -4.68 35.99
N VAL A 214 19.76 -4.99 34.76
CA VAL A 214 18.41 -4.89 34.20
C VAL A 214 18.06 -6.15 33.40
N SER A 215 16.87 -6.69 33.60
CA SER A 215 16.44 -7.86 32.83
C SER A 215 16.06 -7.48 31.40
N PHE A 216 16.34 -8.38 30.46
CA PHE A 216 15.91 -8.27 29.05
C PHE A 216 14.43 -7.91 28.93
N GLY A 217 13.55 -8.64 29.64
CA GLY A 217 12.10 -8.42 29.57
C GLY A 217 11.65 -7.04 30.06
N THR A 218 12.40 -6.42 30.99
CA THR A 218 12.11 -5.05 31.44
C THR A 218 12.42 -4.04 30.35
N ILE A 219 13.61 -4.13 29.71
CA ILE A 219 14.00 -3.20 28.65
C ILE A 219 13.12 -3.42 27.42
N TYR A 220 12.84 -4.67 27.04
CA TYR A 220 12.00 -4.97 25.87
C TYR A 220 10.58 -4.41 25.99
N LYS A 221 9.92 -4.59 27.12
CA LYS A 221 8.61 -3.99 27.36
C LYS A 221 8.68 -2.45 27.34
N SER A 222 9.72 -1.86 27.91
CA SER A 222 9.91 -0.39 27.84
C SER A 222 10.10 0.09 26.41
N ALA A 223 10.91 -0.63 25.62
CA ALA A 223 11.17 -0.33 24.22
C ALA A 223 9.89 -0.39 23.34
N ILE A 224 9.01 -1.36 23.59
CA ILE A 224 7.70 -1.44 22.95
C ILE A 224 6.90 -0.16 23.19
N TYR A 225 6.79 0.30 24.43
CA TYR A 225 6.04 1.52 24.75
C TYR A 225 6.65 2.79 24.16
N ILE A 226 7.99 2.88 24.12
CA ILE A 226 8.69 4.01 23.50
C ILE A 226 8.43 4.05 22.00
N ARG A 227 8.39 2.90 21.35
CA ARG A 227 8.21 2.79 19.88
C ARG A 227 6.80 3.15 19.40
N LEU A 228 5.80 3.05 20.29
CA LEU A 228 4.40 3.29 19.95
C LEU A 228 4.01 4.78 19.90
N LEU A 229 4.90 5.67 20.25
CA LEU A 229 4.76 7.13 20.25
C LEU A 229 5.62 7.77 19.18
#